data_6552121a824317a5ef9f15dc9469257a
#
_entry.id   6552121a824317a5ef9f15dc9469257a
#
_cell.length_a   1.000
_cell.length_b   1.000
_cell.length_c   1.000
_cell.angle_alpha   90.00
_cell.angle_beta   90.00
_cell.angle_gamma   90.00
#
_symmetry.space_group_name_H-M   'P 1'
#
loop_
_entity.id
_entity.type
_entity.pdbx_description
1 polymer ?
#
loop_
_entity_poly.entity_id
_entity_poly.type
_entity_poly.pdbx_seq_one_letter_code
_entity_poly.pdbx_strand_id
1 'polypeptide(L)'
;MDWYEQLPPLCPPTDANPCNGRFYRIAKGNPASESDFFSQRKLQPDKVFVGPGVDECIAHAISLFADENDVARRLKLPKFRHANIAEVILLPKDGVMKKTFSDSHFSWWRSNDFDVSQAKVVKI
;
A
#
# COMPACT_ATOMS: atom_id res chain seq x y z
N MET A 1 9.18 14.12 8.29
CA MET A 1 8.23 13.84 7.19
C MET A 1 6.82 13.86 7.74
N ASP A 2 5.90 14.48 7.03
CA ASP A 2 4.49 14.49 7.41
C ASP A 2 3.80 13.23 6.94
N TRP A 3 3.40 12.40 7.87
CA TRP A 3 2.69 11.16 7.55
C TRP A 3 1.21 11.43 7.27
N TYR A 4 0.63 10.67 6.35
CA TYR A 4 -0.79 10.78 5.99
C TYR A 4 -1.69 10.45 7.18
N GLU A 5 -1.28 9.49 8.01
CA GLU A 5 -1.98 9.16 9.25
C GLU A 5 -0.98 9.12 10.41
N GLN A 6 -1.50 9.22 11.63
CA GLN A 6 -0.65 9.14 12.80
C GLN A 6 -0.11 7.72 12.95
N LEU A 7 1.22 7.58 12.97
CA LEU A 7 1.88 6.29 13.13
C LEU A 7 2.17 5.99 14.59
N PRO A 8 2.18 4.70 14.97
CA PRO A 8 2.56 4.33 16.33
C PRO A 8 4.04 4.63 16.60
N PRO A 9 4.47 4.63 17.88
CA PRO A 9 5.88 4.82 18.21
C PRO A 9 6.77 3.82 17.48
N LEU A 10 7.97 4.26 17.08
CA LEU A 10 8.96 3.44 16.38
C LEU A 10 8.49 2.93 15.01
N CYS A 11 7.52 3.59 14.42
CA CYS A 11 7.00 3.30 13.08
C CYS A 11 7.18 4.54 12.21
N PRO A 12 7.67 4.41 10.97
CA PRO A 12 8.02 3.18 10.26
C PRO A 12 9.31 2.56 10.76
N PRO A 13 9.61 1.30 10.36
CA PRO A 13 10.87 0.66 10.74
C PRO A 13 12.08 1.46 10.27
N THR A 14 13.16 1.41 11.05
CA THR A 14 14.39 2.15 10.71
C THR A 14 15.06 1.63 9.43
N ASP A 15 14.78 0.39 9.05
CA ASP A 15 15.30 -0.21 7.82
C ASP A 15 14.38 -0.01 6.60
N ALA A 16 13.30 0.75 6.73
CA ALA A 16 12.50 1.16 5.58
C ALA A 16 13.29 2.17 4.73
N ASN A 17 13.11 2.08 3.43
CA ASN A 17 13.81 2.93 2.47
C ASN A 17 12.87 3.98 1.87
N PRO A 18 13.40 5.14 1.42
CA PRO A 18 12.58 6.10 0.68
C PRO A 18 11.92 5.44 -0.52
N CYS A 19 10.68 5.81 -0.78
CA CYS A 19 9.95 5.29 -1.94
C CYS A 19 10.67 5.65 -3.23
N ASN A 20 10.72 4.70 -4.16
CA ASN A 20 11.23 4.94 -5.50
C ASN A 20 10.83 3.80 -6.42
N GLY A 21 10.09 4.11 -7.48
CA GLY A 21 9.77 3.15 -8.51
C GLY A 21 8.29 3.01 -8.82
N ARG A 22 8.03 2.05 -9.69
CA ARG A 22 6.67 1.73 -10.16
C ARG A 22 6.13 0.58 -9.33
N PHE A 23 4.91 0.75 -8.82
CA PHE A 23 4.24 -0.26 -8.01
C PHE A 23 2.76 -0.35 -8.39
N TYR A 24 2.12 -1.42 -7.93
CA TYR A 24 0.73 -1.74 -8.23
C TYR A 24 -0.05 -1.93 -6.95
N ARG A 25 -1.25 -1.37 -6.93
CA ARG A 25 -2.19 -1.46 -5.80
C ARG A 25 -3.51 -2.05 -6.29
N ILE A 26 -4.08 -2.98 -5.54
CA ILE A 26 -5.44 -3.45 -5.81
C ILE A 26 -6.40 -2.38 -5.29
N ALA A 27 -7.19 -1.79 -6.18
CA ALA A 27 -8.07 -0.67 -5.89
C ALA A 27 -9.51 -1.03 -6.23
N LYS A 28 -10.47 -0.46 -5.50
CA LYS A 28 -11.89 -0.66 -5.79
C LYS A 28 -12.40 0.31 -6.82
N GLY A 29 -11.87 1.53 -6.85
CA GLY A 29 -12.33 2.58 -7.73
C GLY A 29 -11.67 2.58 -9.10
N ASN A 30 -12.34 3.21 -10.07
CA ASN A 30 -11.82 3.49 -11.39
C ASN A 30 -12.40 4.83 -11.85
N PRO A 31 -11.65 5.95 -11.71
CA PRO A 31 -10.27 6.04 -11.21
C PRO A 31 -10.17 5.66 -9.72
N ALA A 32 -8.95 5.35 -9.29
CA ALA A 32 -8.70 5.06 -7.88
C ALA A 32 -9.04 6.28 -7.03
N SER A 33 -9.60 6.03 -5.86
CA SER A 33 -10.02 7.06 -4.93
C SER A 33 -9.08 7.16 -3.73
N GLU A 34 -9.26 8.18 -2.91
CA GLU A 34 -8.45 8.38 -1.70
C GLU A 34 -8.49 7.14 -0.79
N SER A 35 -9.68 6.53 -0.61
CA SER A 35 -9.82 5.36 0.25
C SER A 35 -9.11 4.12 -0.26
N ASP A 36 -8.78 4.05 -1.55
CA ASP A 36 -7.99 2.96 -2.12
C ASP A 36 -6.55 2.98 -1.60
N PHE A 37 -6.11 4.09 -1.03
CA PHE A 37 -4.77 4.28 -0.47
C PHE A 37 -4.81 4.52 1.03
N PHE A 38 -5.74 3.84 1.71
CA PHE A 38 -5.82 3.79 3.18
C PHE A 38 -5.14 2.52 3.69
N SER A 39 -4.51 2.61 4.85
CA SER A 39 -3.98 1.44 5.54
C SER A 39 -5.12 0.56 6.05
N GLN A 40 -4.82 -0.68 6.41
CA GLN A 40 -5.79 -1.56 7.06
C GLN A 40 -6.31 -0.98 8.37
N ARG A 41 -5.43 -0.33 9.14
CA ARG A 41 -5.85 0.32 10.39
C ARG A 41 -6.85 1.43 10.14
N LYS A 42 -6.65 2.24 9.11
CA LYS A 42 -7.58 3.31 8.77
C LYS A 42 -8.92 2.78 8.28
N LEU A 43 -8.89 1.67 7.52
CA LEU A 43 -10.12 1.04 7.01
C LEU A 43 -10.88 0.29 8.10
N GLN A 44 -10.19 -0.27 9.08
CA GLN A 44 -10.76 -1.10 10.14
C GLN A 44 -10.19 -0.69 11.50
N PRO A 45 -10.62 0.47 12.01
CA PRO A 45 -9.99 1.06 13.21
C PRO A 45 -10.12 0.21 14.48
N ASP A 46 -11.12 -0.66 14.54
CA ASP A 46 -11.38 -1.47 15.74
C ASP A 46 -10.87 -2.91 15.62
N LYS A 47 -10.26 -3.27 14.47
CA LYS A 47 -9.78 -4.63 14.27
C LYS A 47 -8.48 -4.87 15.03
N VAL A 48 -8.37 -6.06 15.63
CA VAL A 48 -7.10 -6.54 16.21
C VAL A 48 -6.35 -7.29 15.10
N PHE A 49 -5.15 -6.81 14.78
CA PHE A 49 -4.31 -7.44 13.75
C PHE A 49 -3.36 -8.42 14.42
N VAL A 50 -3.49 -9.70 14.06
CA VAL A 50 -2.67 -10.79 14.60
C VAL A 50 -2.15 -11.65 13.45
N GLY A 51 -1.00 -12.28 13.67
CA GLY A 51 -0.42 -13.20 12.69
C GLY A 51 1.08 -12.99 12.54
N PRO A 52 1.79 -13.96 11.91
CA PRO A 52 3.22 -13.83 11.66
C PRO A 52 3.55 -12.60 10.80
N GLY A 53 4.47 -11.76 11.29
CA GLY A 53 4.89 -10.56 10.59
C GLY A 53 3.88 -9.43 10.58
N VAL A 54 2.75 -9.57 11.27
CA VAL A 54 1.74 -8.52 11.35
C VAL A 54 1.83 -7.86 12.72
N ASP A 55 2.13 -6.57 12.74
CA ASP A 55 2.13 -5.75 13.95
C ASP A 55 1.39 -4.44 13.66
N GLU A 56 1.29 -3.58 14.66
CA GLU A 56 0.55 -2.33 14.50
C GLU A 56 1.21 -1.40 13.47
N CYS A 57 2.54 -1.40 13.39
CA CYS A 57 3.23 -0.61 12.37
C CYS A 57 2.89 -1.08 10.96
N ILE A 58 2.88 -2.39 10.73
CA ILE A 58 2.48 -2.97 9.42
C ILE A 58 1.00 -2.67 9.14
N ALA A 59 0.14 -2.68 10.16
CA ALA A 59 -1.28 -2.34 9.98
C ALA A 59 -1.49 -0.91 9.48
N HIS A 60 -0.55 0.00 9.77
CA HIS A 60 -0.56 1.38 9.27
C HIS A 60 0.08 1.54 7.89
N ALA A 61 0.58 0.46 7.30
CA ALA A 61 1.16 0.50 5.96
C ALA A 61 0.12 0.15 4.90
N ILE A 62 0.43 0.50 3.67
CA ILE A 62 -0.39 0.20 2.49
C ILE A 62 0.35 -0.87 1.70
N SER A 63 -0.38 -1.92 1.29
CA SER A 63 0.20 -3.02 0.50
C SER A 63 0.39 -2.60 -0.95
N LEU A 64 1.59 -2.83 -1.47
CA LEU A 64 1.93 -2.61 -2.86
C LEU A 64 2.60 -3.85 -3.42
N PHE A 65 2.56 -4.00 -4.75
CA PHE A 65 3.24 -5.07 -5.46
C PHE A 65 4.17 -4.48 -6.52
N ALA A 66 5.39 -5.02 -6.59
CA ALA A 66 6.36 -4.61 -7.59
C ALA A 66 6.17 -5.36 -8.92
N ASP A 67 5.62 -6.58 -8.87
CA ASP A 67 5.47 -7.46 -10.02
C ASP A 67 4.03 -7.43 -10.53
N GLU A 68 3.83 -6.94 -11.76
CA GLU A 68 2.51 -6.86 -12.36
C GLU A 68 1.85 -8.22 -12.54
N ASN A 69 2.62 -9.29 -12.77
CA ASN A 69 2.07 -10.63 -12.91
C ASN A 69 1.56 -11.16 -11.57
N ASP A 70 2.24 -10.84 -10.48
CA ASP A 70 1.81 -11.25 -9.15
C ASP A 70 0.49 -10.55 -8.77
N VAL A 71 0.38 -9.25 -8.97
CA VAL A 71 -0.85 -8.53 -8.67
C VAL A 71 -2.00 -9.01 -9.56
N ALA A 72 -1.73 -9.32 -10.82
CA ALA A 72 -2.76 -9.86 -11.73
C ALA A 72 -3.29 -11.21 -11.23
N ARG A 73 -2.41 -12.09 -10.73
CA ARG A 73 -2.86 -13.36 -10.13
C ARG A 73 -3.73 -13.14 -8.92
N ARG A 74 -3.36 -12.21 -8.04
CA ARG A 74 -4.11 -11.90 -6.83
C ARG A 74 -5.48 -11.32 -7.13
N LEU A 75 -5.59 -10.55 -8.22
CA LEU A 75 -6.86 -9.98 -8.65
C LEU A 75 -7.90 -11.05 -8.99
N LYS A 76 -7.47 -12.26 -9.32
CA LYS A 76 -8.37 -13.39 -9.63
C LYS A 76 -9.02 -14.00 -8.40
N LEU A 77 -8.56 -13.66 -7.20
CA LEU A 77 -9.19 -14.17 -5.98
C LEU A 77 -10.62 -13.62 -5.84
N PRO A 78 -11.56 -14.46 -5.32
CA PRO A 78 -12.97 -14.03 -5.24
C PRO A 78 -13.19 -12.71 -4.49
N LYS A 79 -12.38 -12.43 -3.46
CA LYS A 79 -12.51 -11.19 -2.69
C LYS A 79 -12.21 -9.93 -3.49
N PHE A 80 -11.54 -10.06 -4.64
CA PHE A 80 -11.18 -8.94 -5.52
C PHE A 80 -11.99 -8.90 -6.81
N ARG A 81 -13.14 -9.57 -6.84
CA ARG A 81 -13.95 -9.79 -8.04
C ARG A 81 -14.30 -8.52 -8.82
N HIS A 82 -14.48 -7.41 -8.15
CA HIS A 82 -14.81 -6.13 -8.78
C HIS A 82 -13.71 -5.07 -8.62
N ALA A 83 -12.50 -5.51 -8.27
CA ALA A 83 -11.38 -4.61 -8.08
C ALA A 83 -10.62 -4.36 -9.37
N ASN A 84 -9.80 -3.33 -9.35
CA ASN A 84 -8.93 -2.91 -10.43
C ASN A 84 -7.48 -2.92 -9.96
N ILE A 85 -6.56 -2.82 -10.91
CA ILE A 85 -5.15 -2.60 -10.62
C ILE A 85 -4.83 -1.13 -10.88
N ALA A 86 -4.34 -0.44 -9.86
CA ALA A 86 -3.87 0.93 -9.98
C ALA A 86 -2.35 0.93 -9.99
N GLU A 87 -1.76 1.57 -11.00
CA GLU A 87 -0.32 1.77 -11.11
C GLU A 87 0.04 3.11 -10.48
N VAL A 88 1.08 3.11 -9.66
CA VAL A 88 1.62 4.33 -9.05
C VAL A 88 3.11 4.39 -9.29
N ILE A 89 3.63 5.61 -9.49
CA ILE A 89 5.06 5.87 -9.57
C ILE A 89 5.42 6.67 -8.34
N LEU A 90 6.14 6.05 -7.41
CA LEU A 90 6.46 6.66 -6.14
C LEU A 90 7.85 7.26 -6.15
N LEU A 91 7.98 8.39 -5.46
CA LEU A 91 9.21 9.13 -5.26
C LEU A 91 9.48 9.26 -3.76
N PRO A 92 10.69 9.65 -3.35
CA PRO A 92 11.01 9.81 -1.92
C PRO A 92 10.04 10.71 -1.15
N LYS A 93 9.43 11.68 -1.80
CA LYS A 93 8.43 12.56 -1.15
C LYS A 93 7.17 11.82 -0.73
N ASP A 94 6.91 10.64 -1.32
CA ASP A 94 5.68 9.88 -1.10
C ASP A 94 5.73 9.00 0.15
N GLY A 95 6.87 8.90 0.79
CA GLY A 95 7.02 8.15 2.02
C GLY A 95 8.18 7.18 2.00
N VAL A 96 8.06 6.13 2.81
CA VAL A 96 9.07 5.07 2.90
C VAL A 96 8.40 3.71 2.72
N MET A 97 9.19 2.70 2.35
CA MET A 97 8.68 1.37 2.07
C MET A 97 9.67 0.30 2.45
N LYS A 98 9.15 -0.90 2.65
CA LYS A 98 9.95 -2.06 3.00
C LYS A 98 9.35 -3.30 2.36
N LYS A 99 10.19 -4.16 1.80
CA LYS A 99 9.76 -5.47 1.31
C LYS A 99 9.30 -6.31 2.50
N THR A 100 8.08 -6.86 2.41
CA THR A 100 7.45 -7.66 3.47
C THR A 100 6.69 -8.83 2.85
N PHE A 101 6.55 -9.92 3.60
CA PHE A 101 5.76 -11.12 3.29
C PHE A 101 6.26 -11.92 2.08
N SER A 102 6.44 -11.31 0.91
CA SER A 102 6.90 -12.01 -0.30
C SER A 102 7.83 -11.12 -1.11
N ASP A 103 8.48 -11.70 -2.13
CA ASP A 103 9.50 -10.98 -2.92
C ASP A 103 8.95 -9.77 -3.68
N SER A 104 7.68 -9.79 -4.06
CA SER A 104 7.08 -8.68 -4.80
C SER A 104 6.24 -7.75 -3.93
N HIS A 105 5.99 -8.11 -2.68
CA HIS A 105 5.13 -7.35 -1.78
C HIS A 105 5.93 -6.32 -0.98
N PHE A 106 5.39 -5.09 -0.92
CA PHE A 106 5.96 -4.00 -0.13
C PHE A 106 4.91 -3.42 0.81
N SER A 107 5.35 -3.06 1.99
CA SER A 107 4.58 -2.23 2.91
C SER A 107 5.04 -0.80 2.75
N TRP A 108 4.09 0.09 2.52
CA TRP A 108 4.35 1.50 2.26
C TRP A 108 3.70 2.38 3.32
N TRP A 109 4.52 3.16 4.00
CA TRP A 109 4.05 4.18 4.94
C TRP A 109 3.97 5.50 4.18
N ARG A 110 2.74 5.87 3.86
CA ARG A 110 2.43 6.98 2.98
C ARG A 110 2.65 8.32 3.66
N SER A 111 3.33 9.24 2.96
CA SER A 111 3.42 10.63 3.39
C SER A 111 2.18 11.41 2.94
N ASN A 112 2.02 12.59 3.53
CA ASN A 112 0.95 13.51 3.16
C ASN A 112 1.12 14.10 1.75
N ASP A 113 2.31 13.99 1.16
CA ASP A 113 2.62 14.55 -0.15
C ASP A 113 2.19 13.66 -1.32
N PHE A 114 1.78 12.42 -1.05
CA PHE A 114 1.31 11.54 -2.13
C PHE A 114 0.00 12.07 -2.71
N ASP A 115 -0.04 12.23 -4.03
CA ASP A 115 -1.22 12.68 -4.75
C ASP A 115 -1.91 11.49 -5.40
N VAL A 116 -3.10 11.16 -4.92
CA VAL A 116 -3.88 10.03 -5.43
C VAL A 116 -4.19 10.18 -6.92
N SER A 117 -4.29 11.40 -7.43
CA SER A 117 -4.63 11.63 -8.84
C SER A 117 -3.56 11.11 -9.81
N GLN A 118 -2.33 10.84 -9.32
CA GLN A 118 -1.29 10.26 -10.18
C GLN A 118 -1.53 8.76 -10.46
N ALA A 119 -2.36 8.09 -9.68
CA ALA A 119 -2.64 6.67 -9.84
C ALA A 119 -3.44 6.44 -11.12
N LYS A 120 -3.05 5.41 -11.89
CA LYS A 120 -3.72 5.05 -13.14
C LYS A 120 -4.23 3.63 -13.06
N VAL A 121 -5.51 3.43 -13.39
CA VAL A 121 -6.04 2.08 -13.53
C VAL A 121 -5.49 1.48 -14.82
N VAL A 122 -4.89 0.31 -14.71
CA VAL A 122 -4.26 -0.39 -15.82
C VAL A 122 -4.82 -1.80 -15.94
N LYS A 123 -4.74 -2.36 -17.14
CA LYS A 123 -5.05 -3.76 -17.41
C LYS A 123 -3.75 -4.49 -17.71
N ILE A 124 -3.58 -5.62 -17.09
CA ILE A 124 -2.40 -6.46 -17.26
C ILE A 124 -2.80 -7.80 -17.84
#